data_339ffb124e9f6034d9be1e3b6222957d
#
_entry.id   339ffb124e9f6034d9be1e3b6222957d
#
_cell.length_a   1.000
_cell.length_b   1.000
_cell.length_c   1.000
_cell.angle_alpha   90.00
_cell.angle_beta   90.00
_cell.angle_gamma   90.00
#
_symmetry.space_group_name_H-M   'P 1'
#
loop_
_entity.id
_entity.type
_entity.pdbx_description
1 polymer ?
#
loop_
_entity_poly.entity_id
_entity_poly.type
_entity_poly.pdbx_seq_one_letter_code
_entity_poly.pdbx_strand_id
1 'polypeptide(L)'
;MDPISQLHQLGPQLGGVVAGIRPDQLEAPTPCADFTVRGVLEHMLTGATAFAATYRGSEPTEPDLSDPLASFGDVLGDLVAAISAPGALDQTVQAPFGAVPGDTFARFVVLDGLVHGWDMAVATGQPYEPSDELVAAVDAFARQALDPLRDGQTFADAVEPAPNASPIERLARYTGRR
;
A
#
# COMPACT_ATOMS: atom_id res chain seq x y z
N MET A 1 -15.19 -3.40 7.99
CA MET A 1 -14.59 -2.03 8.06
C MET A 1 -14.61 -1.45 6.66
N ASP A 2 -15.07 -0.21 6.48
CA ASP A 2 -15.04 0.49 5.18
C ASP A 2 -13.61 0.98 4.87
N PRO A 3 -13.28 1.24 3.60
CA PRO A 3 -11.90 1.56 3.20
C PRO A 3 -11.41 2.92 3.74
N ILE A 4 -12.29 3.90 3.98
CA ILE A 4 -11.89 5.19 4.57
C ILE A 4 -11.43 4.99 6.02
N SER A 5 -12.20 4.22 6.80
CA SER A 5 -11.81 3.85 8.16
C SER A 5 -10.49 3.07 8.20
N GLN A 6 -10.26 2.19 7.21
CA GLN A 6 -9.00 1.45 7.06
C GLN A 6 -7.83 2.41 6.77
N LEU A 7 -8.00 3.37 5.85
CA LEU A 7 -6.98 4.38 5.53
C LEU A 7 -6.63 5.26 6.73
N HIS A 8 -7.63 5.66 7.52
CA HIS A 8 -7.40 6.46 8.73
C HIS A 8 -6.65 5.69 9.83
N GLN A 9 -6.80 4.36 9.90
CA GLN A 9 -6.00 3.54 10.83
C GLN A 9 -4.59 3.29 10.29
N LEU A 10 -4.45 3.07 8.99
CA LEU A 10 -3.18 2.79 8.34
C LEU A 10 -2.25 4.01 8.32
N GLY A 11 -2.79 5.19 8.00
CA GLY A 11 -2.01 6.41 7.74
C GLY A 11 -1.00 6.75 8.83
N PRO A 12 -1.39 6.84 10.13
CA PRO A 12 -0.45 7.13 11.21
C PRO A 12 0.66 6.09 11.37
N GLN A 13 0.36 4.81 11.15
CA GLN A 13 1.35 3.73 11.27
C GLN A 13 2.37 3.78 10.13
N LEU A 14 1.87 3.94 8.91
CA LEU A 14 2.71 4.08 7.73
C LEU A 14 3.59 5.33 7.81
N GLY A 15 3.01 6.46 8.21
CA GLY A 15 3.74 7.70 8.47
C GLY A 15 4.83 7.54 9.55
N GLY A 16 4.53 6.78 10.60
CA GLY A 16 5.50 6.45 11.67
C GLY A 16 6.69 5.65 11.15
N VAL A 17 6.44 4.62 10.32
CA VAL A 17 7.52 3.84 9.69
C VAL A 17 8.39 4.75 8.81
N VAL A 18 7.78 5.56 7.93
CA VAL A 18 8.53 6.44 7.02
C VAL A 18 9.34 7.47 7.79
N ALA A 19 8.79 8.08 8.84
CA ALA A 19 9.50 9.02 9.70
C ALA A 19 10.69 8.39 10.45
N GLY A 20 10.67 7.08 10.67
CA GLY A 20 11.75 6.32 11.30
C GLY A 20 12.86 5.84 10.34
N ILE A 21 12.69 6.00 9.03
CA ILE A 21 13.70 5.62 8.03
C ILE A 21 14.85 6.63 8.05
N ARG A 22 16.07 6.13 8.19
CA ARG A 22 17.28 6.96 8.08
C ARG A 22 17.78 6.97 6.63
N PRO A 23 18.45 8.05 6.19
CA PRO A 23 18.99 8.16 4.83
C PRO A 23 19.92 7.00 4.42
N ASP A 24 20.68 6.44 5.36
CA ASP A 24 21.57 5.30 5.12
C ASP A 24 20.83 3.97 4.90
N GLN A 25 19.53 3.90 5.20
CA GLN A 25 18.68 2.72 5.00
C GLN A 25 17.93 2.71 3.66
N LEU A 26 17.96 3.79 2.90
CA LEU A 26 17.19 3.91 1.65
C LEU A 26 17.55 2.84 0.61
N GLU A 27 18.78 2.38 0.60
CA GLU A 27 19.24 1.33 -0.33
C GLU A 27 19.16 -0.09 0.27
N ALA A 28 18.56 -0.24 1.46
CA ALA A 28 18.37 -1.55 2.06
C ALA A 28 17.35 -2.37 1.23
N PRO A 29 17.64 -3.68 0.99
CA PRO A 29 16.69 -4.55 0.30
C PRO A 29 15.45 -4.79 1.17
N THR A 30 14.29 -4.96 0.52
CA THR A 30 13.02 -5.24 1.20
C THR A 30 12.55 -6.67 0.91
N PRO A 31 11.57 -7.20 1.68
CA PRO A 31 10.90 -8.46 1.36
C PRO A 31 10.13 -8.46 0.02
N CYS A 32 9.79 -7.28 -0.51
CA CYS A 32 9.26 -7.11 -1.85
C CYS A 32 10.43 -7.25 -2.84
N ALA A 33 10.50 -8.38 -3.55
CA ALA A 33 11.59 -8.62 -4.51
C ALA A 33 11.71 -7.45 -5.49
N ASP A 34 12.93 -7.10 -5.84
CA ASP A 34 13.29 -6.01 -6.76
C ASP A 34 13.14 -4.57 -6.21
N PHE A 35 12.67 -4.41 -4.94
CA PHE A 35 12.58 -3.09 -4.31
C PHE A 35 13.57 -2.92 -3.15
N THR A 36 14.28 -1.80 -3.16
CA THR A 36 14.90 -1.21 -1.98
C THR A 36 13.85 -0.39 -1.21
N VAL A 37 14.19 0.09 -0.02
CA VAL A 37 13.32 1.01 0.74
C VAL A 37 12.98 2.24 -0.11
N ARG A 38 13.97 2.83 -0.81
CA ARG A 38 13.76 3.92 -1.76
C ARG A 38 12.76 3.52 -2.85
N GLY A 39 12.95 2.35 -3.46
CA GLY A 39 12.08 1.87 -4.52
C GLY A 39 10.62 1.70 -4.07
N VAL A 40 10.39 1.25 -2.83
CA VAL A 40 9.04 1.18 -2.23
C VAL A 40 8.45 2.58 -2.05
N LEU A 41 9.22 3.54 -1.52
CA LEU A 41 8.76 4.92 -1.35
C LEU A 41 8.39 5.56 -2.70
N GLU A 42 9.24 5.43 -3.71
CA GLU A 42 9.01 5.97 -5.05
C GLU A 42 7.78 5.31 -5.72
N HIS A 43 7.63 3.99 -5.57
CA HIS A 43 6.43 3.26 -6.02
C HIS A 43 5.16 3.82 -5.36
N MET A 44 5.17 3.98 -4.05
CA MET A 44 4.01 4.47 -3.31
C MET A 44 3.67 5.92 -3.67
N LEU A 45 4.66 6.79 -3.84
CA LEU A 45 4.45 8.19 -4.24
C LEU A 45 3.86 8.28 -5.65
N THR A 46 4.43 7.53 -6.59
CA THR A 46 3.95 7.48 -7.98
C THR A 46 2.53 6.93 -8.03
N GLY A 47 2.27 5.83 -7.35
CA GLY A 47 0.95 5.22 -7.25
C GLY A 47 -0.07 6.16 -6.60
N ALA A 48 0.27 6.78 -5.47
CA ALA A 48 -0.62 7.69 -4.76
C ALA A 48 -1.03 8.89 -5.62
N THR A 49 -0.08 9.49 -6.34
CA THR A 49 -0.36 10.61 -7.26
C THR A 49 -1.28 10.19 -8.40
N ALA A 50 -0.99 9.06 -9.04
CA ALA A 50 -1.81 8.53 -10.13
C ALA A 50 -3.23 8.13 -9.65
N PHE A 51 -3.33 7.52 -8.47
CA PHE A 51 -4.61 7.09 -7.90
C PHE A 51 -5.47 8.28 -7.45
N ALA A 52 -4.87 9.32 -6.87
CA ALA A 52 -5.57 10.56 -6.55
C ALA A 52 -6.17 11.21 -7.81
N ALA A 53 -5.38 11.28 -8.90
CA ALA A 53 -5.84 11.77 -10.19
C ALA A 53 -7.00 10.92 -10.74
N THR A 54 -6.91 9.59 -10.63
CA THR A 54 -7.97 8.65 -11.05
C THR A 54 -9.28 8.94 -10.33
N TYR A 55 -9.27 9.16 -9.00
CA TYR A 55 -10.48 9.50 -8.24
C TYR A 55 -11.05 10.87 -8.60
N ARG A 56 -10.21 11.81 -9.05
CA ARG A 56 -10.62 13.15 -9.47
C ARG A 56 -11.05 13.23 -10.95
N GLY A 57 -10.83 12.17 -11.72
CA GLY A 57 -11.05 12.18 -13.16
C GLY A 57 -10.11 13.15 -13.89
N SER A 58 -8.88 13.32 -13.41
CA SER A 58 -7.85 14.21 -13.97
C SER A 58 -6.64 13.42 -14.46
N GLU A 59 -5.81 14.06 -15.28
CA GLU A 59 -4.50 13.49 -15.64
C GLU A 59 -3.56 13.50 -14.44
N PRO A 60 -2.78 12.42 -14.22
CA PRO A 60 -1.80 12.37 -13.16
C PRO A 60 -0.63 13.34 -13.44
N THR A 61 -0.11 13.94 -12.38
CA THR A 61 1.16 14.67 -12.41
C THR A 61 2.29 13.76 -11.96
N GLU A 62 3.52 14.05 -12.38
CA GLU A 62 4.69 13.32 -11.85
C GLU A 62 5.00 13.81 -10.43
N PRO A 63 5.17 12.92 -9.42
CA PRO A 63 5.58 13.32 -8.10
C PRO A 63 7.05 13.76 -8.08
N ASP A 64 7.40 14.63 -7.16
CA ASP A 64 8.81 14.92 -6.86
C ASP A 64 9.44 13.78 -6.05
N LEU A 65 10.32 13.03 -6.69
CA LEU A 65 11.04 11.89 -6.09
C LEU A 65 12.45 12.27 -5.59
N SER A 66 12.83 13.55 -5.63
CA SER A 66 14.16 14.01 -5.18
C SER A 66 14.38 13.79 -3.67
N ASP A 67 13.31 13.95 -2.87
CA ASP A 67 13.29 13.61 -1.44
C ASP A 67 11.98 12.86 -1.11
N PRO A 68 11.95 11.54 -1.32
CA PRO A 68 10.74 10.75 -1.13
C PRO A 68 10.28 10.69 0.34
N LEU A 69 11.18 10.88 1.31
CA LEU A 69 10.82 10.92 2.72
C LEU A 69 10.05 12.20 3.05
N ALA A 70 10.51 13.34 2.54
CA ALA A 70 9.87 14.63 2.78
C ALA A 70 8.50 14.73 2.11
N SER A 71 8.36 14.19 0.87
CA SER A 71 7.13 14.28 0.08
C SER A 71 6.03 13.31 0.54
N PHE A 72 6.37 12.26 1.30
CA PHE A 72 5.50 11.12 1.55
C PHE A 72 4.17 11.52 2.22
N GLY A 73 4.24 12.32 3.28
CA GLY A 73 3.05 12.71 4.05
C GLY A 73 2.05 13.51 3.24
N ASP A 74 2.52 14.48 2.47
CA ASP A 74 1.66 15.35 1.66
C ASP A 74 0.99 14.57 0.51
N VAL A 75 1.74 13.72 -0.19
CA VAL A 75 1.21 12.93 -1.32
C VAL A 75 0.19 11.90 -0.84
N LEU A 76 0.46 11.20 0.26
CA LEU A 76 -0.51 10.25 0.82
C LEU A 76 -1.74 10.96 1.39
N GLY A 77 -1.57 12.12 2.03
CA GLY A 77 -2.67 12.96 2.49
C GLY A 77 -3.59 13.38 1.34
N ASP A 78 -3.01 13.74 0.19
CA ASP A 78 -3.74 14.10 -1.01
C ASP A 78 -4.56 12.92 -1.59
N LEU A 79 -3.97 11.71 -1.62
CA LEU A 79 -4.69 10.49 -2.01
C LEU A 79 -5.85 10.18 -1.07
N VAL A 80 -5.64 10.23 0.25
CA VAL A 80 -6.69 10.00 1.24
C VAL A 80 -7.83 11.02 1.07
N ALA A 81 -7.51 12.29 0.83
CA ALA A 81 -8.50 13.32 0.56
C ALA A 81 -9.30 13.04 -0.72
N ALA A 82 -8.65 12.57 -1.79
CA ALA A 82 -9.32 12.20 -3.03
C ALA A 82 -10.29 11.02 -2.85
N ILE A 83 -9.87 9.96 -2.15
CA ILE A 83 -10.71 8.80 -1.84
C ILE A 83 -11.88 9.16 -0.92
N SER A 84 -11.68 10.11 0.00
CA SER A 84 -12.69 10.54 0.97
C SER A 84 -13.66 11.59 0.43
N ALA A 85 -13.48 12.06 -0.81
CA ALA A 85 -14.37 13.02 -1.42
C ALA A 85 -15.80 12.45 -1.60
N PRO A 86 -16.84 13.28 -1.49
CA PRO A 86 -18.22 12.80 -1.68
C PRO A 86 -18.42 12.10 -3.01
N GLY A 87 -18.95 10.87 -2.99
CA GLY A 87 -19.20 10.06 -4.16
C GLY A 87 -17.98 9.33 -4.75
N ALA A 88 -16.78 9.53 -4.21
CA ALA A 88 -15.56 8.89 -4.71
C ALA A 88 -15.62 7.35 -4.70
N LEU A 89 -16.20 6.76 -3.68
CA LEU A 89 -16.33 5.31 -3.56
C LEU A 89 -17.44 4.73 -4.44
N ASP A 90 -18.42 5.54 -4.86
CA ASP A 90 -19.58 5.10 -5.64
C ASP A 90 -19.30 5.12 -7.15
N GLN A 91 -18.27 5.81 -7.61
CA GLN A 91 -17.91 5.91 -9.01
C GLN A 91 -17.16 4.66 -9.51
N THR A 92 -17.11 4.50 -10.83
CA THR A 92 -16.19 3.55 -11.48
C THR A 92 -14.88 4.27 -11.78
N VAL A 93 -13.76 3.68 -11.39
CA VAL A 93 -12.41 4.21 -11.64
C VAL A 93 -11.63 3.28 -12.56
N GLN A 94 -10.67 3.86 -13.29
CA GLN A 94 -9.75 3.10 -14.14
C GLN A 94 -8.50 2.73 -13.34
N ALA A 95 -8.47 1.49 -12.84
CA ALA A 95 -7.29 0.93 -12.19
C ALA A 95 -6.30 0.38 -13.24
N PRO A 96 -5.03 0.12 -12.90
CA PRO A 96 -4.05 -0.49 -13.81
C PRO A 96 -4.49 -1.83 -14.40
N PHE A 97 -5.35 -2.54 -13.70
CA PHE A 97 -5.90 -3.87 -14.08
C PHE A 97 -7.34 -3.80 -14.62
N GLY A 98 -7.85 -2.61 -14.96
CA GLY A 98 -9.17 -2.41 -15.56
C GLY A 98 -10.12 -1.53 -14.75
N ALA A 99 -11.35 -1.38 -15.25
CA ALA A 99 -12.39 -0.58 -14.60
C ALA A 99 -12.96 -1.32 -13.39
N VAL A 100 -12.96 -0.67 -12.21
CA VAL A 100 -13.48 -1.23 -10.96
C VAL A 100 -14.28 -0.19 -10.16
N PRO A 101 -15.18 -0.62 -9.24
CA PRO A 101 -15.80 0.30 -8.29
C PRO A 101 -14.75 1.03 -7.44
N GLY A 102 -14.98 2.31 -7.12
CA GLY A 102 -14.09 3.13 -6.30
C GLY A 102 -13.85 2.52 -4.91
N ASP A 103 -14.88 1.94 -4.27
CA ASP A 103 -14.71 1.19 -3.00
C ASP A 103 -13.69 0.05 -3.14
N THR A 104 -13.80 -0.75 -4.21
CA THR A 104 -12.88 -1.85 -4.47
C THR A 104 -11.45 -1.35 -4.69
N PHE A 105 -11.28 -0.27 -5.45
CA PHE A 105 -9.97 0.30 -5.69
C PHE A 105 -9.34 0.88 -4.41
N ALA A 106 -10.13 1.54 -3.57
CA ALA A 106 -9.68 2.01 -2.27
C ALA A 106 -9.16 0.87 -1.37
N ARG A 107 -9.78 -0.31 -1.42
CA ARG A 107 -9.30 -1.49 -0.69
C ARG A 107 -7.96 -2.01 -1.22
N PHE A 108 -7.71 -1.92 -2.53
CA PHE A 108 -6.38 -2.20 -3.09
C PHE A 108 -5.34 -1.20 -2.60
N VAL A 109 -5.69 0.10 -2.50
CA VAL A 109 -4.81 1.13 -1.93
C VAL A 109 -4.46 0.81 -0.46
N VAL A 110 -5.44 0.38 0.34
CA VAL A 110 -5.19 -0.05 1.73
C VAL A 110 -4.27 -1.27 1.78
N LEU A 111 -4.53 -2.29 0.96
CA LEU A 111 -3.70 -3.49 0.88
C LEU A 111 -2.25 -3.15 0.51
N ASP A 112 -2.06 -2.34 -0.51
CA ASP A 112 -0.75 -1.88 -0.98
C ASP A 112 0.01 -1.15 0.14
N GLY A 113 -0.62 -0.15 0.76
CA GLY A 113 -0.03 0.61 1.85
C GLY A 113 0.29 -0.24 3.09
N LEU A 114 -0.60 -1.17 3.46
CA LEU A 114 -0.40 -2.03 4.62
C LEU A 114 0.80 -2.97 4.43
N VAL A 115 0.92 -3.59 3.25
CA VAL A 115 1.99 -4.54 2.97
C VAL A 115 3.32 -3.83 2.71
N HIS A 116 3.34 -2.70 2.00
CA HIS A 116 4.56 -1.92 1.81
C HIS A 116 5.04 -1.25 3.11
N GLY A 117 4.14 -0.88 4.03
CA GLY A 117 4.53 -0.48 5.38
C GLY A 117 5.29 -1.59 6.12
N TRP A 118 4.83 -2.84 6.00
CA TRP A 118 5.54 -4.00 6.54
C TRP A 118 6.90 -4.23 5.83
N ASP A 119 6.95 -4.12 4.50
CA ASP A 119 8.18 -4.27 3.72
C ASP A 119 9.28 -3.28 4.22
N MET A 120 8.91 -2.01 4.39
CA MET A 120 9.82 -0.97 4.87
C MET A 120 10.22 -1.18 6.34
N ALA A 121 9.28 -1.54 7.19
CA ALA A 121 9.55 -1.79 8.61
C ALA A 121 10.54 -2.96 8.80
N VAL A 122 10.35 -4.07 8.09
CA VAL A 122 11.28 -5.22 8.12
C VAL A 122 12.67 -4.81 7.62
N ALA A 123 12.74 -4.09 6.49
CA ALA A 123 14.02 -3.67 5.90
C ALA A 123 14.81 -2.71 6.79
N THR A 124 14.13 -1.92 7.62
CA THR A 124 14.74 -0.89 8.49
C THR A 124 14.83 -1.31 9.96
N GLY A 125 14.33 -2.52 10.30
CA GLY A 125 14.34 -3.05 11.66
C GLY A 125 13.40 -2.33 12.62
N GLN A 126 12.31 -1.75 12.10
CA GLN A 126 11.30 -1.04 12.89
C GLN A 126 10.15 -1.97 13.31
N PRO A 127 9.50 -1.71 14.46
CA PRO A 127 8.25 -2.39 14.80
C PRO A 127 7.14 -1.98 13.83
N TYR A 128 6.25 -2.93 13.49
CA TYR A 128 5.05 -2.67 12.70
C TYR A 128 3.91 -3.52 13.22
N GLU A 129 2.99 -2.89 13.93
CA GLU A 129 1.93 -3.55 14.68
C GLU A 129 0.56 -2.97 14.29
N PRO A 130 0.09 -3.18 13.05
CA PRO A 130 -1.27 -2.81 12.66
C PRO A 130 -2.28 -3.61 13.50
N SER A 131 -3.47 -3.02 13.76
CA SER A 131 -4.48 -3.71 14.53
C SER A 131 -4.92 -5.02 13.86
N ASP A 132 -5.21 -6.03 14.67
CA ASP A 132 -5.70 -7.32 14.16
C ASP A 132 -6.98 -7.16 13.33
N GLU A 133 -7.84 -6.19 13.68
CA GLU A 133 -9.07 -5.90 12.94
C GLU A 133 -8.77 -5.38 11.52
N LEU A 134 -7.80 -4.46 11.39
CA LEU A 134 -7.37 -3.94 10.09
C LEU A 134 -6.76 -5.07 9.25
N VAL A 135 -5.82 -5.82 9.79
CA VAL A 135 -5.15 -6.91 9.08
C VAL A 135 -6.16 -7.97 8.63
N ALA A 136 -7.09 -8.38 9.50
CA ALA A 136 -8.11 -9.38 9.16
C ALA A 136 -9.04 -8.89 8.03
N ALA A 137 -9.44 -7.62 8.07
CA ALA A 137 -10.29 -7.05 7.01
C ALA A 137 -9.57 -6.99 5.66
N VAL A 138 -8.28 -6.63 5.66
CA VAL A 138 -7.45 -6.58 4.43
C VAL A 138 -7.11 -7.99 3.93
N ASP A 139 -6.80 -8.95 4.81
CA ASP A 139 -6.55 -10.34 4.43
C ASP A 139 -7.80 -10.98 3.77
N ALA A 140 -8.98 -10.74 4.35
CA ALA A 140 -10.23 -11.22 3.76
C ALA A 140 -10.47 -10.66 2.35
N PHE A 141 -10.18 -9.38 2.13
CA PHE A 141 -10.23 -8.77 0.81
C PHE A 141 -9.19 -9.36 -0.14
N ALA A 142 -7.94 -9.45 0.31
CA ALA A 142 -6.84 -9.99 -0.51
C ALA A 142 -7.15 -11.40 -1.04
N ARG A 143 -7.70 -12.29 -0.19
CA ARG A 143 -8.08 -13.65 -0.59
C ARG A 143 -9.21 -13.72 -1.61
N GLN A 144 -10.04 -12.69 -1.70
CA GLN A 144 -11.11 -12.62 -2.71
C GLN A 144 -10.63 -12.00 -4.02
N ALA A 145 -9.67 -11.06 -3.95
CA ALA A 145 -9.33 -10.17 -5.05
C ALA A 145 -8.04 -10.55 -5.78
N LEU A 146 -7.07 -11.21 -5.12
CA LEU A 146 -5.74 -11.37 -5.71
C LEU A 146 -5.58 -12.54 -6.67
N ASP A 147 -6.33 -13.64 -6.50
CA ASP A 147 -6.12 -14.85 -7.33
C ASP A 147 -6.21 -14.57 -8.84
N PRO A 148 -7.17 -13.76 -9.34
CA PRO A 148 -7.21 -13.40 -10.76
C PRO A 148 -6.07 -12.50 -11.24
N LEU A 149 -5.34 -11.87 -10.30
CA LEU A 149 -4.25 -10.92 -10.57
C LEU A 149 -2.85 -11.54 -10.39
N ARG A 150 -2.77 -12.84 -10.15
CA ARG A 150 -1.50 -13.59 -10.05
C ARG A 150 -1.00 -13.95 -11.43
N ASP A 151 -0.46 -12.95 -12.13
CA ASP A 151 0.11 -13.07 -13.47
C ASP A 151 1.65 -13.00 -13.47
N GLY A 152 2.26 -12.94 -12.29
CA GLY A 152 3.71 -12.79 -12.10
C GLY A 152 4.22 -11.36 -12.33
N GLN A 153 3.35 -10.43 -12.71
CA GLN A 153 3.68 -9.01 -12.88
C GLN A 153 2.98 -8.14 -11.83
N THR A 154 1.67 -8.34 -11.63
CA THR A 154 0.89 -7.57 -10.67
C THR A 154 1.05 -8.14 -9.26
N PHE A 155 0.83 -9.45 -9.11
CA PHE A 155 1.08 -10.17 -7.86
C PHE A 155 1.81 -11.48 -8.13
N ALA A 156 2.82 -11.76 -7.31
CA ALA A 156 3.50 -13.04 -7.30
C ALA A 156 2.66 -14.13 -6.63
N ASP A 157 3.04 -15.39 -6.82
CA ASP A 157 2.44 -16.51 -6.10
C ASP A 157 2.62 -16.37 -4.58
N ALA A 158 1.60 -16.82 -3.83
CA ALA A 158 1.67 -16.83 -2.38
C ALA A 158 2.83 -17.70 -1.87
N VAL A 159 3.47 -17.22 -0.82
CA VAL A 159 4.56 -17.93 -0.14
C VAL A 159 4.01 -18.49 1.18
N GLU A 160 4.38 -19.73 1.51
CA GLU A 160 3.96 -20.35 2.76
C GLU A 160 4.55 -19.60 3.96
N PRO A 161 3.73 -19.12 4.91
CA PRO A 161 4.22 -18.43 6.09
C PRO A 161 4.81 -19.41 7.11
N ALA A 162 5.72 -18.93 7.95
CA ALA A 162 6.19 -19.71 9.10
C ALA A 162 5.02 -20.09 10.04
N PRO A 163 5.08 -21.21 10.76
CA PRO A 163 3.99 -21.65 11.65
C PRO A 163 3.58 -20.63 12.71
N ASN A 164 4.53 -19.81 13.16
CA ASN A 164 4.36 -18.78 14.18
C ASN A 164 4.32 -17.35 13.59
N ALA A 165 4.14 -17.21 12.27
CA ALA A 165 4.05 -15.91 11.63
C ALA A 165 2.90 -15.06 12.22
N SER A 166 3.15 -13.77 12.37
CA SER A 166 2.13 -12.80 12.78
C SER A 166 1.04 -12.63 11.70
N PRO A 167 -0.15 -12.08 12.04
CA PRO A 167 -1.19 -11.83 11.05
C PRO A 167 -0.71 -11.01 9.84
N ILE A 168 0.04 -9.94 10.08
CA ILE A 168 0.57 -9.10 8.99
C ILE A 168 1.61 -9.84 8.14
N GLU A 169 2.48 -10.66 8.75
CA GLU A 169 3.43 -11.48 8.00
C GLU A 169 2.71 -12.52 7.13
N ARG A 170 1.64 -13.17 7.62
CA ARG A 170 0.82 -14.09 6.83
C ARG A 170 0.20 -13.40 5.62
N LEU A 171 -0.33 -12.20 5.79
CA LEU A 171 -0.85 -11.38 4.70
C LEU A 171 0.26 -11.03 3.70
N ALA A 172 1.42 -10.56 4.16
CA ALA A 172 2.56 -10.24 3.30
C ALA A 172 3.02 -11.46 2.49
N ARG A 173 3.14 -12.64 3.12
CA ARG A 173 3.45 -13.91 2.43
C ARG A 173 2.37 -14.27 1.40
N TYR A 174 1.09 -14.04 1.71
CA TYR A 174 0.01 -14.27 0.76
C TYR A 174 0.10 -13.36 -0.47
N THR A 175 0.66 -12.17 -0.35
CA THR A 175 0.91 -11.27 -1.49
C THR A 175 2.24 -11.54 -2.22
N GLY A 176 2.96 -12.62 -1.86
CA GLY A 176 4.17 -13.07 -2.57
C GLY A 176 5.50 -12.60 -1.97
N ARG A 177 5.51 -11.93 -0.80
CA ARG A 177 6.75 -11.49 -0.12
C ARG A 177 7.56 -12.70 0.35
N ARG A 178 8.90 -12.59 0.26
CA ARG A 178 9.84 -13.67 0.60
C ARG A 178 10.75 -13.33 1.77
#